data_794260cea1bf3bfec8dbc9204a6d5732
#
_entry.id   794260cea1bf3bfec8dbc9204a6d5732
#
_cell.length_a   1.000
_cell.length_b   1.000
_cell.length_c   1.000
_cell.angle_alpha   90.00
_cell.angle_beta   90.00
_cell.angle_gamma   90.00
#
_symmetry.space_group_name_H-M   'P 1'
#
loop_
_entity.id
_entity.type
_entity.pdbx_description
1 polymer ?
#
loop_
_entity_poly.entity_id
_entity_poly.type
_entity_poly.pdbx_seq_one_letter_code
_entity_poly.pdbx_strand_id
1 'polypeptide(L)'
;MTGRNAMHRGIDFAASIGTPIISPADGSVVKVEEQKGYGLVVMVDHGFGMMTKYAHLADAAVRAGDTVRRGDRIGSVGMSGRSTGPHL
;
A
#
# COMPACT_ATOMS: atom_id res chain seq x y z
N MET A 1 -10.17 5.00 17.33
CA MET A 1 -10.43 4.92 16.99
C MET A 1 -10.54 4.72 16.64
N THR A 2 -10.41 4.63 16.66
CA THR A 2 -10.63 4.49 16.25
C THR A 2 -10.87 4.03 15.69
N GLY A 3 -10.63 3.72 15.66
CA GLY A 3 -10.71 3.29 15.02
C GLY A 3 -11.53 3.11 14.48
N ARG A 4 -12.07 3.02 14.58
CA ARG A 4 -12.81 2.99 14.08
C ARG A 4 -13.10 3.56 13.18
N ASN A 5 -13.24 3.96 13.04
CA ASN A 5 -13.58 4.56 12.15
C ASN A 5 -12.69 4.69 11.27
N ALA A 6 -11.94 4.41 11.47
CA ALA A 6 -10.96 4.59 10.65
C ALA A 6 -11.00 3.80 9.48
N MET A 7 -11.84 3.10 9.16
CA MET A 7 -11.72 2.29 8.19
C MET A 7 -11.93 2.78 6.90
N HIS A 8 -12.78 3.48 6.59
CA HIS A 8 -13.02 3.83 5.25
C HIS A 8 -12.09 4.84 4.71
N ARG A 9 -11.11 5.22 5.40
CA ARG A 9 -10.15 6.07 4.88
C ARG A 9 -8.90 5.43 5.14
N GLY A 10 -7.92 5.65 4.58
CA GLY A 10 -6.66 5.02 4.81
C GLY A 10 -6.46 4.74 6.28
N ILE A 11 -5.73 3.75 6.58
CA ILE A 11 -5.45 3.40 7.94
C ILE A 11 -4.21 4.10 8.37
N ASP A 12 -4.29 4.80 9.47
CA ASP A 12 -3.13 5.43 10.02
C ASP A 12 -2.48 4.48 10.95
N PHE A 13 -1.20 4.23 10.72
CA PHE A 13 -0.48 3.39 11.61
C PHE A 13 0.55 4.16 12.30
N ALA A 14 0.89 3.76 13.46
CA ALA A 14 2.08 4.24 14.11
C ALA A 14 3.22 3.31 13.77
N ALA A 15 3.25 2.80 12.59
CA ALA A 15 4.23 1.80 12.21
C ALA A 15 5.58 2.45 11.98
N SER A 16 6.62 1.76 12.35
CA SER A 16 7.98 2.23 12.15
C SER A 16 8.39 2.09 10.70
N ILE A 17 9.31 2.94 10.27
CA ILE A 17 9.90 2.83 8.95
C ILE A 17 10.47 1.43 8.79
N GLY A 18 10.21 0.82 7.67
CA GLY A 18 10.68 -0.52 7.40
C GLY A 18 9.68 -1.62 7.71
N THR A 19 8.59 -1.28 8.38
CA THR A 19 7.57 -2.28 8.69
C THR A 19 6.99 -2.83 7.38
N PRO A 20 6.89 -4.15 7.24
CA PRO A 20 6.36 -4.72 6.01
C PRO A 20 4.89 -4.35 5.79
N ILE A 21 4.57 -4.09 4.54
CA ILE A 21 3.19 -3.87 4.12
C ILE A 21 2.81 -5.04 3.24
N ILE A 22 1.72 -5.69 3.56
CA ILE A 22 1.30 -6.87 2.83
C ILE A 22 -0.02 -6.62 2.13
N SER A 23 -0.26 -7.37 1.07
CA SER A 23 -1.48 -7.21 0.29
C SER A 23 -2.66 -7.83 1.03
N PRO A 24 -3.78 -7.12 1.10
CA PRO A 24 -4.96 -7.64 1.77
C PRO A 24 -5.73 -8.67 0.95
N ALA A 25 -5.43 -8.78 -0.33
CA ALA A 25 -6.15 -9.67 -1.21
C ALA A 25 -5.31 -9.95 -2.46
N ASP A 26 -5.70 -10.97 -3.19
CA ASP A 26 -5.04 -11.30 -4.45
C ASP A 26 -5.24 -10.15 -5.44
N GLY A 27 -4.31 -9.97 -6.34
CA GLY A 27 -4.46 -8.94 -7.36
C GLY A 27 -3.27 -8.87 -8.30
N SER A 28 -3.27 -7.86 -9.13
CA SER A 28 -2.21 -7.61 -10.08
C SER A 28 -1.64 -6.22 -9.83
N VAL A 29 -0.33 -6.13 -9.82
CA VAL A 29 0.32 -4.84 -9.64
C VAL A 29 0.25 -4.09 -10.96
N VAL A 30 -0.39 -2.93 -10.94
CA VAL A 30 -0.56 -2.16 -12.16
C VAL A 30 0.39 -0.99 -12.25
N LYS A 31 0.95 -0.57 -11.13
CA LYS A 31 1.85 0.57 -11.15
C LYS A 31 2.82 0.54 -9.98
N VAL A 32 4.07 0.85 -10.23
CA VAL A 32 5.07 1.08 -9.22
C VAL A 32 5.87 2.27 -9.70
N GLU A 33 5.76 3.40 -9.02
CA GLU A 33 6.45 4.59 -9.48
C GLU A 33 6.60 5.62 -8.37
N GLU A 34 7.51 6.56 -8.57
CA GLU A 34 7.62 7.72 -7.70
C GLU A 34 6.59 8.73 -8.15
N GLN A 35 5.83 9.25 -7.24
CA GLN A 35 4.83 10.27 -7.53
C GLN A 35 5.07 11.48 -6.65
N LYS A 36 5.01 12.65 -7.26
CA LYS A 36 5.23 13.87 -6.54
C LYS A 36 4.22 14.00 -5.42
N GLY A 37 4.70 14.23 -4.23
CA GLY A 37 3.83 14.38 -3.06
C GLY A 37 3.46 13.09 -2.39
N TYR A 38 3.65 11.95 -3.07
CA TYR A 38 3.31 10.66 -2.51
C TYR A 38 4.51 9.74 -2.31
N GLY A 39 5.63 10.09 -2.89
CA GLY A 39 6.81 9.24 -2.80
C GLY A 39 6.65 7.99 -3.64
N LEU A 40 7.19 6.91 -3.18
CA LEU A 40 7.10 5.64 -3.91
C LEU A 40 5.72 5.04 -3.72
N VAL A 41 5.07 4.72 -4.81
CA VAL A 41 3.69 4.28 -4.83
C VAL A 41 3.58 2.94 -5.53
N VAL A 42 2.79 2.03 -4.96
CA VAL A 42 2.40 0.79 -5.59
C VAL A 42 0.89 0.78 -5.69
N MET A 43 0.35 0.41 -6.84
CA MET A 43 -1.09 0.26 -7.02
C MET A 43 -1.40 -1.16 -7.43
N VAL A 44 -2.39 -1.76 -6.80
CA VAL A 44 -2.79 -3.14 -7.04
C VAL A 44 -4.25 -3.18 -7.40
N ASP A 45 -4.56 -3.85 -8.51
CA ASP A 45 -5.93 -4.05 -8.96
C ASP A 45 -6.37 -5.43 -8.49
N HIS A 46 -7.37 -5.48 -7.64
CA HIS A 46 -7.87 -6.73 -7.09
C HIS A 46 -9.05 -7.29 -7.87
N GLY A 47 -9.43 -6.62 -8.93
CA GLY A 47 -10.60 -7.02 -9.70
C GLY A 47 -11.88 -6.45 -9.12
N PHE A 48 -12.95 -6.62 -9.85
CA PHE A 48 -14.28 -6.16 -9.41
C PHE A 48 -14.30 -4.68 -9.04
N GLY A 49 -13.49 -3.90 -9.72
CA GLY A 49 -13.47 -2.46 -9.45
C GLY A 49 -12.71 -2.05 -8.20
N MET A 50 -12.04 -2.99 -7.55
CA MET A 50 -11.33 -2.68 -6.32
C MET A 50 -9.85 -2.51 -6.57
N MET A 51 -9.31 -1.37 -6.13
CA MET A 51 -7.88 -1.11 -6.21
C MET A 51 -7.37 -0.64 -4.87
N THR A 52 -6.14 -0.99 -4.56
CA THR A 52 -5.48 -0.45 -3.39
C THR A 52 -4.25 0.33 -3.82
N LYS A 53 -3.97 1.42 -3.11
CA LYS A 53 -2.83 2.27 -3.37
C LYS A 53 -2.01 2.39 -2.11
N TYR A 54 -0.71 2.16 -2.25
CA TYR A 54 0.21 2.25 -1.13
C TYR A 54 1.19 3.35 -1.44
N ALA A 55 1.29 4.33 -0.58
CA ALA A 55 2.13 5.50 -0.83
C ALA A 55 3.17 5.65 0.26
N HIS A 56 4.13 6.51 0.03
CA HIS A 56 5.18 6.81 1.00
C HIS A 56 5.98 5.58 1.40
N LEU A 57 6.19 4.68 0.45
CA LEU A 57 6.91 3.46 0.74
C LEU A 57 8.41 3.71 0.77
N ALA A 58 9.11 2.98 1.63
CA ALA A 58 10.57 3.02 1.65
C ALA A 58 11.11 2.21 0.49
N ASP A 59 10.44 1.10 0.17
CA ASP A 59 10.82 0.28 -0.96
C ASP A 59 9.58 -0.43 -1.49
N ALA A 60 9.71 -1.01 -2.67
CA ALA A 60 8.68 -1.83 -3.26
C ALA A 60 9.26 -3.23 -3.45
N ALA A 61 8.51 -4.22 -3.03
CA ALA A 61 8.91 -5.61 -3.18
C ALA A 61 8.36 -6.23 -4.44
N VAL A 62 7.60 -5.45 -5.22
CA VAL A 62 6.92 -5.93 -6.42
C VAL A 62 7.16 -4.98 -7.56
N ARG A 63 6.81 -5.37 -8.76
CA ARG A 63 6.92 -4.56 -9.96
C ARG A 63 5.61 -4.57 -10.71
N ALA A 64 5.42 -3.58 -11.56
CA ALA A 64 4.25 -3.55 -12.43
C ALA A 64 4.22 -4.83 -13.26
N GLY A 65 3.07 -5.45 -13.32
CA GLY A 65 2.89 -6.71 -14.01
C GLY A 65 2.93 -7.94 -13.12
N ASP A 66 3.38 -7.79 -11.89
CA ASP A 66 3.42 -8.92 -10.97
C ASP A 66 2.03 -9.27 -10.49
N THR A 67 1.85 -10.54 -10.18
CA THR A 67 0.65 -10.99 -9.49
C THR A 67 0.99 -11.12 -8.03
N VAL A 68 0.09 -10.68 -7.17
CA VAL A 68 0.26 -10.81 -5.73
C VAL A 68 -0.88 -11.62 -5.16
N ARG A 69 -0.62 -12.25 -4.04
CA ARG A 69 -1.64 -12.99 -3.31
C ARG A 69 -1.82 -12.35 -1.96
N ARG A 70 -2.96 -12.58 -1.37
CA ARG A 70 -3.20 -12.09 -0.03
C ARG A 70 -2.04 -12.51 0.88
N GLY A 71 -1.50 -11.56 1.61
CA GLY A 71 -0.38 -11.80 2.51
C GLY A 71 0.98 -11.57 1.89
N ASP A 72 1.06 -11.38 0.57
CA ASP A 72 2.35 -11.12 -0.06
C ASP A 72 2.83 -9.71 0.32
N ARG A 73 4.14 -9.57 0.46
CA ARG A 73 4.72 -8.29 0.81
C ARG A 73 4.72 -7.38 -0.40
N ILE A 74 4.20 -6.17 -0.21
CA ILE A 74 4.17 -5.14 -1.24
C ILE A 74 5.40 -4.24 -1.14
N GLY A 75 5.80 -3.94 0.07
CA GLY A 75 6.91 -3.05 0.32
C GLY A 75 7.04 -2.78 1.79
N SER A 76 7.62 -1.66 2.15
CA SER A 76 7.83 -1.28 3.54
C SER A 76 7.40 0.14 3.79
N VAL A 77 7.03 0.42 5.02
CA VAL A 77 6.65 1.75 5.47
C VAL A 77 7.83 2.70 5.26
N GLY A 78 7.57 3.81 4.64
CA GLY A 78 8.59 4.79 4.34
C GLY A 78 8.65 5.89 5.36
N MET A 79 9.56 6.88 5.04
CA MET A 79 9.88 7.81 5.99
C MET A 79 8.87 8.85 6.25
N SER A 80 8.01 9.22 5.40
CA SER A 80 7.08 10.26 5.69
C SER A 80 6.20 9.87 6.84
N GLY A 81 5.97 8.61 6.99
CA GLY A 81 5.30 8.16 8.19
C GLY A 81 3.88 8.52 8.34
N ARG A 82 3.21 9.12 7.40
CA ARG A 82 1.87 9.38 7.63
C ARG A 82 1.07 8.79 6.54
N SER A 83 -0.08 8.37 6.78
CA SER A 83 -1.01 7.87 5.78
C SER A 83 -0.46 6.73 5.00
N THR A 84 0.07 5.77 5.64
CA THR A 84 0.70 4.69 4.95
C THR A 84 -0.18 3.50 4.73
N GLY A 85 -1.38 3.52 5.14
CA GLY A 85 -2.25 2.39 4.91
C GLY A 85 -2.72 2.33 3.47
N PRO A 86 -3.37 1.26 3.09
CA PRO A 86 -3.93 1.16 1.75
C PRO A 86 -5.11 2.10 1.60
N HIS A 87 -5.33 2.54 0.38
CA HIS A 87 -6.46 3.40 0.09
C HIS A 87 -7.35 2.68 -0.90
N LEU A 88 -8.59 2.74 -0.69
CA LEU A 88 -9.57 2.12 -1.57
C LEU A 88 -10.38 3.15 -2.30
#